data_fa8d4be47dc2e13b51e946f1bcb00948
#
_entry.id   fa8d4be47dc2e13b51e946f1bcb00948
#
_cell.length_a   1.000
_cell.length_b   1.000
_cell.length_c   1.000
_cell.angle_alpha   90.00
_cell.angle_beta   90.00
_cell.angle_gamma   90.00
#
_symmetry.space_group_name_H-M   'P 1'
#
loop_
_entity.id
_entity.type
_entity.pdbx_description
1 polymer ?
#
loop_
_entity_poly.entity_id
_entity_poly.type
_entity_poly.pdbx_seq_one_letter_code
_entity_poly.pdbx_strand_id
1 'polypeptide(L)'
;MKKITRYSTPQKGAVTVLVALLLPVLLGLGALAVDLAYLHVVRNELQNDADAAAMAGARKLFTKGASALDWSGAATTASSAINLNRAAGHALADGQVLTGYWDTTQTSKGLQIFPMTPGATDAPAVQVTLGKTEGQNQGPVRTFFASIWGVYDKPVRVTAVAGVHSPSSAALTFPVAVAQCMYQTYWDLSTQPPAPKVDPKTNKPFVFEIAKEKSEDPCAKGQWTALNFEGKGANLIDDMIAHKPSLFDPPPPMLSVGDQVTMESGAKTSLYKAVQDCIGASSNPCDLVVLPILEQVNAGATGTIKGFACMKLLGAEGGKDKYIQVQMSNECPSLQSGGIGPNYGVISPPSLFK
;
A
#
# COMPACT_ATOMS: atom_id res chain seq x y z
N MET A 1 -73.52 -43.83 -35.08
CA MET A 1 -72.27 -43.26 -34.69
C MET A 1 -71.72 -42.35 -35.78
N LYS A 2 -71.77 -41.02 -35.61
CA LYS A 2 -71.32 -40.04 -36.61
C LYS A 2 -69.85 -39.70 -36.32
N LYS A 3 -68.87 -40.09 -37.16
CA LYS A 3 -67.47 -39.77 -37.09
C LYS A 3 -67.29 -38.27 -37.39
N ILE A 4 -66.87 -37.51 -36.39
CA ILE A 4 -66.44 -36.12 -36.54
C ILE A 4 -65.01 -36.12 -37.04
N THR A 5 -64.83 -35.83 -38.31
CA THR A 5 -63.53 -35.62 -38.93
C THR A 5 -63.07 -34.19 -38.59
N ARG A 6 -62.05 -34.05 -37.69
CA ARG A 6 -61.40 -32.76 -37.46
C ARG A 6 -60.49 -32.43 -38.65
N TYR A 7 -60.83 -31.48 -39.43
CA TYR A 7 -59.95 -30.87 -40.44
C TYR A 7 -58.98 -29.98 -39.70
N SER A 8 -57.71 -30.41 -39.54
CA SER A 8 -56.63 -29.52 -39.14
C SER A 8 -56.26 -28.70 -40.39
N THR A 9 -56.62 -27.43 -40.42
CA THR A 9 -56.11 -26.47 -41.39
C THR A 9 -54.60 -26.26 -41.12
N PRO A 10 -53.66 -26.47 -42.07
CA PRO A 10 -52.25 -26.23 -41.87
C PRO A 10 -52.03 -24.71 -41.80
N GLN A 11 -51.68 -24.25 -40.63
CA GLN A 11 -51.22 -22.85 -40.40
C GLN A 11 -49.83 -22.65 -41.02
N LYS A 12 -49.73 -22.53 -42.33
CA LYS A 12 -48.46 -22.45 -43.08
C LYS A 12 -47.88 -21.03 -43.23
N GLY A 13 -48.52 -19.99 -42.71
CA GLY A 13 -48.06 -18.60 -42.90
C GLY A 13 -47.61 -17.84 -41.63
N ALA A 14 -48.18 -18.17 -40.48
CA ALA A 14 -47.96 -17.37 -39.23
C ALA A 14 -46.53 -17.44 -38.68
N VAL A 15 -45.89 -18.59 -38.79
CA VAL A 15 -44.49 -18.79 -38.30
C VAL A 15 -43.49 -17.96 -39.12
N THR A 16 -43.70 -17.87 -40.45
CA THR A 16 -42.80 -17.11 -41.34
C THR A 16 -42.84 -15.61 -41.01
N VAL A 17 -44.04 -15.07 -40.77
CA VAL A 17 -44.19 -13.65 -40.37
C VAL A 17 -43.58 -13.39 -39.02
N LEU A 18 -43.76 -14.31 -38.04
CA LEU A 18 -43.20 -14.20 -36.71
C LEU A 18 -41.66 -14.25 -36.76
N VAL A 19 -41.09 -15.19 -37.52
CA VAL A 19 -39.62 -15.28 -37.70
C VAL A 19 -39.08 -14.04 -38.42
N ALA A 20 -39.77 -13.54 -39.44
CA ALA A 20 -39.36 -12.35 -40.18
C ALA A 20 -39.34 -11.08 -39.30
N LEU A 21 -40.19 -10.99 -38.28
CA LEU A 21 -40.22 -9.89 -37.32
C LEU A 21 -39.22 -10.07 -36.16
N LEU A 22 -39.09 -11.29 -35.66
CA LEU A 22 -38.17 -11.56 -34.51
C LEU A 22 -36.69 -11.61 -34.91
N LEU A 23 -36.38 -12.07 -36.12
CA LEU A 23 -35.00 -12.21 -36.57
C LEU A 23 -34.24 -10.86 -36.56
N PRO A 24 -34.75 -9.75 -37.12
CA PRO A 24 -34.07 -8.45 -37.05
C PRO A 24 -33.90 -7.93 -35.62
N VAL A 25 -34.87 -8.21 -34.73
CA VAL A 25 -34.78 -7.81 -33.31
C VAL A 25 -33.67 -8.59 -32.62
N LEU A 26 -33.62 -9.91 -32.81
CA LEU A 26 -32.54 -10.73 -32.22
C LEU A 26 -31.16 -10.37 -32.78
N LEU A 27 -31.07 -10.12 -34.08
CA LEU A 27 -29.80 -9.64 -34.68
C LEU A 27 -29.41 -8.28 -34.15
N GLY A 28 -30.34 -7.36 -33.94
CA GLY A 28 -30.10 -6.04 -33.36
C GLY A 28 -29.63 -6.11 -31.91
N LEU A 29 -30.22 -6.99 -31.09
CA LEU A 29 -29.77 -7.22 -29.72
C LEU A 29 -28.37 -7.85 -29.68
N GLY A 30 -28.11 -8.84 -30.55
CA GLY A 30 -26.78 -9.44 -30.69
C GLY A 30 -25.72 -8.43 -31.12
N ALA A 31 -26.05 -7.57 -32.06
CA ALA A 31 -25.20 -6.50 -32.55
C ALA A 31 -24.82 -5.49 -31.43
N LEU A 32 -25.83 -5.07 -30.67
CA LEU A 32 -25.61 -4.18 -29.51
C LEU A 32 -24.72 -4.84 -28.43
N ALA A 33 -24.92 -6.13 -28.18
CA ALA A 33 -24.09 -6.87 -27.20
C ALA A 33 -22.63 -6.91 -27.63
N VAL A 34 -22.30 -7.04 -28.91
CA VAL A 34 -20.94 -7.02 -29.43
C VAL A 34 -20.30 -5.64 -29.22
N ASP A 35 -20.99 -4.55 -29.56
CA ASP A 35 -20.46 -3.20 -29.35
C ASP A 35 -20.20 -2.90 -27.86
N LEU A 36 -21.14 -3.28 -26.98
CA LEU A 36 -20.95 -3.12 -25.53
C LEU A 36 -19.77 -3.94 -25.00
N ALA A 37 -19.64 -5.20 -25.44
CA ALA A 37 -18.52 -6.04 -25.05
C ALA A 37 -17.19 -5.42 -25.49
N TYR A 38 -17.10 -4.90 -26.70
CA TYR A 38 -15.90 -4.23 -27.20
C TYR A 38 -15.55 -2.97 -26.39
N LEU A 39 -16.54 -2.13 -26.08
CA LEU A 39 -16.33 -0.96 -25.21
C LEU A 39 -15.84 -1.35 -23.83
N HIS A 40 -16.34 -2.45 -23.25
CA HIS A 40 -15.86 -2.97 -21.98
C HIS A 40 -14.41 -3.47 -22.06
N VAL A 41 -14.02 -4.15 -23.15
CA VAL A 41 -12.63 -4.57 -23.37
C VAL A 41 -11.70 -3.36 -23.39
N VAL A 42 -12.03 -2.35 -24.22
CA VAL A 42 -11.21 -1.13 -24.33
C VAL A 42 -11.15 -0.37 -23.01
N ARG A 43 -12.25 -0.33 -22.24
CA ARG A 43 -12.24 0.28 -20.90
C ARG A 43 -11.32 -0.45 -19.95
N ASN A 44 -11.32 -1.79 -19.97
CA ASN A 44 -10.43 -2.59 -19.11
C ASN A 44 -8.97 -2.43 -19.51
N GLU A 45 -8.65 -2.37 -20.80
CA GLU A 45 -7.30 -2.08 -21.30
C GLU A 45 -6.84 -0.73 -20.77
N LEU A 46 -7.62 0.34 -20.98
CA LEU A 46 -7.29 1.67 -20.46
C LEU A 46 -7.14 1.69 -18.95
N GLN A 47 -7.99 0.95 -18.19
CA GLN A 47 -7.89 0.91 -16.73
C GLN A 47 -6.59 0.24 -16.29
N ASN A 48 -6.24 -0.91 -16.88
CA ASN A 48 -4.99 -1.59 -16.58
C ASN A 48 -3.77 -0.70 -16.86
N ASP A 49 -3.82 0.06 -17.94
CA ASP A 49 -2.74 0.97 -18.32
C ASP A 49 -2.65 2.17 -17.38
N ALA A 50 -3.80 2.73 -16.95
CA ALA A 50 -3.86 3.80 -15.96
C ALA A 50 -3.33 3.32 -14.59
N ASP A 51 -3.72 2.12 -14.16
CA ASP A 51 -3.26 1.50 -12.92
C ASP A 51 -1.74 1.27 -12.96
N ALA A 52 -1.22 0.72 -14.06
CA ALA A 52 0.21 0.49 -14.24
C ALA A 52 1.01 1.81 -14.22
N ALA A 53 0.53 2.84 -14.90
CA ALA A 53 1.17 4.14 -14.94
C ALA A 53 1.12 4.85 -13.57
N ALA A 54 -0.02 4.81 -12.88
CA ALA A 54 -0.16 5.36 -11.53
C ALA A 54 0.78 4.66 -10.54
N MET A 55 0.85 3.34 -10.59
CA MET A 55 1.76 2.54 -9.77
C MET A 55 3.24 2.82 -10.07
N ALA A 56 3.60 2.99 -11.34
CA ALA A 56 4.97 3.35 -11.72
C ALA A 56 5.36 4.72 -11.15
N GLY A 57 4.48 5.72 -11.26
CA GLY A 57 4.67 7.04 -10.66
C GLY A 57 4.76 6.98 -9.14
N ALA A 58 3.84 6.26 -8.49
CA ALA A 58 3.82 6.14 -7.04
C ALA A 58 5.10 5.51 -6.46
N ARG A 59 5.72 4.56 -7.17
CA ARG A 59 7.04 4.00 -6.78
C ARG A 59 8.14 5.05 -6.76
N LYS A 60 8.04 6.08 -7.59
CA LYS A 60 9.05 7.13 -7.68
C LYS A 60 8.85 8.22 -6.64
N LEU A 61 7.66 8.36 -6.06
CA LEU A 61 7.35 9.37 -5.04
C LEU A 61 8.33 9.31 -3.87
N PHE A 62 8.69 8.12 -3.43
CA PHE A 62 9.55 7.92 -2.28
C PHE A 62 10.85 7.23 -2.68
N THR A 63 11.95 7.94 -2.56
CA THR A 63 13.30 7.38 -2.72
C THR A 63 13.88 7.11 -1.33
N LYS A 64 14.38 5.90 -1.09
CA LYS A 64 15.01 5.50 0.16
C LYS A 64 16.08 6.52 0.58
N GLY A 65 16.00 7.01 1.83
CA GLY A 65 16.92 8.01 2.35
C GLY A 65 16.67 9.45 1.89
N ALA A 66 15.67 9.70 1.03
CA ALA A 66 15.34 11.06 0.61
C ALA A 66 14.60 11.83 1.71
N SER A 67 14.94 13.10 1.85
CA SER A 67 14.29 14.04 2.78
C SER A 67 13.02 14.69 2.20
N ALA A 68 12.70 14.46 0.92
CA ALA A 68 11.54 15.03 0.25
C ALA A 68 10.94 14.04 -0.75
N LEU A 69 9.64 14.19 -1.02
CA LEU A 69 8.93 13.43 -2.06
C LEU A 69 9.33 13.94 -3.45
N ASP A 70 9.60 13.01 -4.36
CA ASP A 70 9.94 13.32 -5.76
C ASP A 70 8.67 13.42 -6.62
N TRP A 71 7.92 14.50 -6.45
CA TRP A 71 6.68 14.76 -7.20
C TRP A 71 6.90 14.84 -8.71
N SER A 72 7.96 15.50 -9.11
CA SER A 72 8.30 15.72 -10.52
C SER A 72 8.75 14.41 -11.18
N GLY A 73 9.62 13.65 -10.53
CA GLY A 73 10.02 12.32 -11.00
C GLY A 73 8.86 11.34 -11.05
N ALA A 74 7.94 11.42 -10.11
CA ALA A 74 6.73 10.59 -10.11
C ALA A 74 5.82 10.91 -11.31
N ALA A 75 5.57 12.19 -11.58
CA ALA A 75 4.77 12.61 -12.72
C ALA A 75 5.43 12.19 -14.04
N THR A 76 6.73 12.41 -14.19
CA THR A 76 7.50 12.02 -15.39
C THR A 76 7.49 10.50 -15.60
N THR A 77 7.67 9.73 -14.54
CA THR A 77 7.67 8.26 -14.61
C THR A 77 6.28 7.73 -15.00
N ALA A 78 5.21 8.28 -14.42
CA ALA A 78 3.84 7.91 -14.80
C ALA A 78 3.55 8.24 -16.26
N SER A 79 3.92 9.45 -16.74
CA SER A 79 3.75 9.86 -18.12
C SER A 79 4.52 8.96 -19.08
N SER A 80 5.76 8.59 -18.74
CA SER A 80 6.56 7.67 -19.55
C SER A 80 5.95 6.27 -19.61
N ALA A 81 5.33 5.81 -18.51
CA ALA A 81 4.68 4.50 -18.45
C ALA A 81 3.45 4.43 -19.37
N ILE A 82 2.70 5.53 -19.53
CA ILE A 82 1.57 5.60 -20.46
C ILE A 82 2.01 5.24 -21.88
N ASN A 83 3.14 5.79 -22.33
CA ASN A 83 3.65 5.60 -23.69
C ASN A 83 4.11 4.16 -24.00
N LEU A 84 4.23 3.31 -22.99
CA LEU A 84 4.61 1.91 -23.17
C LEU A 84 3.40 1.00 -23.45
N ASN A 85 2.18 1.54 -23.32
CA ASN A 85 0.95 0.77 -23.31
C ASN A 85 0.10 1.01 -24.57
N ARG A 86 -0.92 0.17 -24.73
CA ARG A 86 -1.83 0.19 -25.90
C ARG A 86 -3.26 -0.07 -25.46
N ALA A 87 -4.21 0.62 -26.13
CA ALA A 87 -5.62 0.34 -25.98
C ALA A 87 -6.34 0.36 -27.34
N ALA A 88 -7.28 -0.53 -27.54
CA ALA A 88 -7.95 -0.74 -28.83
C ALA A 88 -6.96 -0.94 -30.01
N GLY A 89 -5.84 -1.64 -29.77
CA GLY A 89 -4.79 -1.89 -30.75
C GLY A 89 -3.84 -0.73 -31.05
N HIS A 90 -4.03 0.44 -30.46
CA HIS A 90 -3.25 1.65 -30.70
C HIS A 90 -2.38 2.03 -29.49
N ALA A 91 -1.17 2.55 -29.74
CA ALA A 91 -0.32 3.08 -28.69
C ALA A 91 -0.98 4.29 -28.01
N LEU A 92 -0.85 4.37 -26.69
CA LEU A 92 -1.26 5.53 -25.92
C LEU A 92 -0.14 6.58 -25.95
N ALA A 93 -0.48 7.83 -26.12
CA ALA A 93 0.46 8.95 -26.12
C ALA A 93 0.01 10.07 -25.17
N ASP A 94 -1.30 10.15 -24.93
CA ASP A 94 -1.92 11.25 -24.18
C ASP A 94 -2.57 10.72 -22.90
N GLY A 95 -2.22 11.35 -21.78
CA GLY A 95 -2.83 11.11 -20.49
C GLY A 95 -2.60 12.28 -19.55
N GLN A 96 -3.52 12.50 -18.66
CA GLN A 96 -3.36 13.48 -17.60
C GLN A 96 -2.74 12.82 -16.36
N VAL A 97 -1.61 13.34 -15.91
CA VAL A 97 -0.96 12.92 -14.68
C VAL A 97 -1.01 14.08 -13.68
N LEU A 98 -1.54 13.81 -12.49
CA LEU A 98 -1.58 14.74 -11.38
C LEU A 98 -0.92 14.10 -10.17
N THR A 99 -0.23 14.91 -9.38
CA THR A 99 0.38 14.51 -8.11
C THR A 99 -0.20 15.32 -6.97
N GLY A 100 -0.34 14.70 -5.79
CA GLY A 100 -0.93 15.34 -4.64
C GLY A 100 -1.15 14.35 -3.51
N TYR A 101 -2.13 14.63 -2.66
CA TYR A 101 -2.48 13.78 -1.54
C TYR A 101 -3.86 13.16 -1.70
N TRP A 102 -3.99 11.93 -1.27
CA TRP A 102 -5.25 11.18 -1.26
C TRP A 102 -5.67 10.90 0.18
N ASP A 103 -6.86 11.38 0.57
CA ASP A 103 -7.42 11.05 1.88
C ASP A 103 -7.88 9.59 1.87
N THR A 104 -7.18 8.75 2.62
CA THR A 104 -7.43 7.31 2.67
C THR A 104 -8.71 6.93 3.40
N THR A 105 -9.28 7.87 4.17
CA THR A 105 -10.54 7.70 4.91
C THR A 105 -11.72 8.35 4.22
N GLN A 106 -11.49 9.40 3.43
CA GLN A 106 -12.53 10.16 2.72
C GLN A 106 -12.25 10.20 1.21
N THR A 107 -12.35 9.05 0.57
CA THR A 107 -12.04 8.86 -0.86
C THR A 107 -12.88 9.74 -1.81
N SER A 108 -14.04 10.24 -1.34
CA SER A 108 -14.91 11.14 -2.10
C SER A 108 -14.31 12.52 -2.36
N LYS A 109 -13.29 12.95 -1.59
CA LYS A 109 -12.58 14.21 -1.82
C LYS A 109 -11.77 14.20 -3.11
N GLY A 110 -11.41 13.03 -3.63
CA GLY A 110 -10.51 12.89 -4.76
C GLY A 110 -9.07 13.26 -4.41
N LEU A 111 -8.23 13.39 -5.45
CA LEU A 111 -6.85 13.83 -5.28
C LEU A 111 -6.81 15.32 -4.92
N GLN A 112 -6.15 15.62 -3.81
CA GLN A 112 -5.95 16.99 -3.31
C GLN A 112 -4.59 17.48 -3.81
N ILE A 113 -4.64 18.45 -4.73
CA ILE A 113 -3.44 19.05 -5.33
C ILE A 113 -2.94 20.24 -4.50
N PHE A 114 -1.66 20.58 -4.67
CA PHE A 114 -1.06 21.75 -4.01
C PHE A 114 -1.69 23.08 -4.43
N PRO A 115 -1.73 24.11 -3.53
CA PRO A 115 -1.21 24.11 -2.16
C PRO A 115 -2.21 23.51 -1.16
N MET A 116 -1.74 22.57 -0.32
CA MET A 116 -2.49 22.04 0.82
C MET A 116 -1.53 21.56 1.92
N THR A 117 -2.01 21.52 3.16
CA THR A 117 -1.28 20.89 4.28
C THR A 117 -1.88 19.51 4.53
N PRO A 118 -1.11 18.43 4.32
CA PRO A 118 -1.64 17.07 4.50
C PRO A 118 -1.90 16.78 5.99
N GLY A 119 -3.00 16.10 6.25
CA GLY A 119 -3.32 15.52 7.55
C GLY A 119 -2.74 14.12 7.73
N ALA A 120 -3.01 13.51 8.87
CA ALA A 120 -2.51 12.16 9.20
C ALA A 120 -3.06 11.03 8.30
N THR A 121 -4.20 11.27 7.64
CA THR A 121 -4.85 10.31 6.74
C THR A 121 -4.56 10.56 5.27
N ASP A 122 -3.82 11.62 4.96
CA ASP A 122 -3.48 11.99 3.60
C ASP A 122 -2.19 11.29 3.14
N ALA A 123 -2.32 10.41 2.16
CA ALA A 123 -1.21 9.66 1.57
C ALA A 123 -0.73 10.33 0.28
N PRO A 124 0.59 10.47 0.06
CA PRO A 124 1.13 10.94 -1.21
C PRO A 124 0.69 10.01 -2.35
N ALA A 125 0.17 10.59 -3.43
CA ALA A 125 -0.42 9.83 -4.52
C ALA A 125 -0.19 10.44 -5.90
N VAL A 126 -0.30 9.58 -6.90
CA VAL A 126 -0.28 9.92 -8.32
C VAL A 126 -1.60 9.48 -8.93
N GLN A 127 -2.30 10.40 -9.58
CA GLN A 127 -3.51 10.13 -10.34
C GLN A 127 -3.18 10.15 -11.82
N VAL A 128 -3.61 9.12 -12.53
CA VAL A 128 -3.49 9.02 -13.98
C VAL A 128 -4.89 8.90 -14.56
N THR A 129 -5.22 9.78 -15.50
CA THR A 129 -6.46 9.74 -16.25
C THR A 129 -6.14 9.51 -17.72
N LEU A 130 -6.64 8.39 -18.26
CA LEU A 130 -6.52 8.02 -19.65
C LEU A 130 -7.88 8.06 -20.34
N GLY A 131 -7.88 8.36 -21.62
CA GLY A 131 -9.10 8.34 -22.40
C GLY A 131 -8.85 8.18 -23.88
N LYS A 132 -9.79 7.50 -24.54
CA LYS A 132 -10.02 7.58 -25.99
C LYS A 132 -11.18 8.52 -26.20
N THR A 133 -10.85 9.81 -26.38
CA THR A 133 -11.80 10.90 -26.55
C THR A 133 -11.38 11.76 -27.71
N GLU A 134 -12.21 12.70 -28.14
CA GLU A 134 -11.84 13.61 -29.21
C GLU A 134 -10.50 14.32 -28.92
N GLY A 135 -9.59 14.30 -29.88
CA GLY A 135 -8.25 14.88 -29.74
C GLY A 135 -7.24 14.08 -28.90
N GLN A 136 -7.62 12.94 -28.29
CA GLN A 136 -6.72 12.12 -27.45
C GLN A 136 -6.69 10.67 -27.93
N ASN A 137 -5.50 10.06 -27.94
CA ASN A 137 -5.29 8.63 -28.19
C ASN A 137 -6.03 8.13 -29.44
N GLN A 138 -5.97 8.90 -30.55
CA GLN A 138 -6.61 8.62 -31.85
C GLN A 138 -8.16 8.65 -31.82
N GLY A 139 -8.75 9.41 -30.88
CA GLY A 139 -10.16 9.65 -30.83
C GLY A 139 -10.97 8.57 -30.09
N PRO A 140 -12.31 8.74 -30.08
CA PRO A 140 -13.23 7.83 -29.41
C PRO A 140 -13.18 6.42 -30.00
N VAL A 141 -13.73 5.46 -29.26
CA VAL A 141 -13.83 4.07 -29.68
C VAL A 141 -14.95 3.94 -30.72
N ARG A 142 -14.62 3.44 -31.90
CA ARG A 142 -15.59 3.20 -32.96
C ARG A 142 -16.48 2.02 -32.61
N THR A 143 -17.79 2.17 -32.92
CA THR A 143 -18.77 1.08 -32.82
C THR A 143 -18.89 0.35 -34.15
N PHE A 144 -19.19 -0.93 -34.10
CA PHE A 144 -19.36 -1.74 -35.30
C PHE A 144 -20.82 -1.69 -35.82
N PHE A 145 -21.77 -2.00 -34.96
CA PHE A 145 -23.17 -2.16 -35.33
C PHE A 145 -24.03 -0.96 -34.94
N ALA A 146 -23.71 -0.26 -33.86
CA ALA A 146 -24.45 0.91 -33.42
C ALA A 146 -24.41 2.06 -34.45
N SER A 147 -23.42 2.04 -35.36
CA SER A 147 -23.33 2.95 -36.50
C SER A 147 -24.56 2.90 -37.43
N ILE A 148 -25.29 1.78 -37.49
CA ILE A 148 -26.55 1.61 -38.25
C ILE A 148 -27.63 2.55 -37.71
N TRP A 149 -27.58 2.86 -36.41
CA TRP A 149 -28.49 3.80 -35.74
C TRP A 149 -27.86 5.21 -35.52
N GLY A 150 -26.79 5.53 -36.27
CA GLY A 150 -26.15 6.84 -36.21
C GLY A 150 -25.22 7.05 -35.03
N VAL A 151 -24.87 6.00 -34.28
CA VAL A 151 -23.91 6.06 -33.20
C VAL A 151 -22.56 5.49 -33.68
N TYR A 152 -21.67 6.34 -34.17
CA TYR A 152 -20.45 5.93 -34.85
C TYR A 152 -19.28 5.68 -33.89
N ASP A 153 -19.28 6.36 -32.75
CA ASP A 153 -18.20 6.28 -31.76
C ASP A 153 -18.67 6.58 -30.33
N LYS A 154 -17.89 6.17 -29.36
CA LYS A 154 -18.14 6.42 -27.93
C LYS A 154 -16.83 6.81 -27.22
N PRO A 155 -16.83 7.93 -26.50
CA PRO A 155 -15.70 8.28 -25.66
C PRO A 155 -15.62 7.34 -24.45
N VAL A 156 -14.41 6.88 -24.14
CA VAL A 156 -14.10 6.07 -22.94
C VAL A 156 -13.03 6.79 -22.14
N ARG A 157 -13.26 6.96 -20.86
CA ARG A 157 -12.28 7.57 -19.93
C ARG A 157 -12.23 6.74 -18.66
N VAL A 158 -11.03 6.63 -18.10
CA VAL A 158 -10.73 5.93 -16.84
C VAL A 158 -9.78 6.77 -15.99
N THR A 159 -9.78 6.52 -14.69
CA THR A 159 -8.88 7.19 -13.75
C THR A 159 -8.41 6.17 -12.73
N ALA A 160 -7.10 6.13 -12.53
CA ALA A 160 -6.43 5.36 -11.49
C ALA A 160 -5.71 6.29 -10.52
N VAL A 161 -5.68 5.92 -9.25
CA VAL A 161 -4.91 6.62 -8.22
C VAL A 161 -4.08 5.58 -7.46
N ALA A 162 -2.78 5.77 -7.45
CA ALA A 162 -1.85 4.96 -6.67
C ALA A 162 -1.01 5.84 -5.75
N GLY A 163 -0.67 5.33 -4.59
CA GLY A 163 0.12 6.08 -3.64
C GLY A 163 0.92 5.21 -2.71
N VAL A 164 1.70 5.86 -1.84
CA VAL A 164 2.49 5.23 -0.79
C VAL A 164 1.91 5.61 0.56
N HIS A 165 1.86 4.66 1.47
CA HIS A 165 1.30 4.85 2.81
C HIS A 165 2.07 4.04 3.84
N SER A 166 1.87 4.33 5.12
CA SER A 166 2.36 3.46 6.18
C SER A 166 1.42 2.28 6.40
N PRO A 167 1.94 1.10 6.77
CA PRO A 167 1.12 -0.09 6.95
C PRO A 167 0.32 -0.04 8.26
N SER A 168 -0.89 -0.60 8.25
CA SER A 168 -1.62 -0.92 9.48
C SER A 168 -1.29 -2.30 10.03
N SER A 169 -0.59 -3.14 9.25
CA SER A 169 -0.11 -4.45 9.68
C SER A 169 1.29 -4.73 9.15
N ALA A 170 2.11 -5.41 9.93
CA ALA A 170 3.46 -5.79 9.54
C ALA A 170 3.82 -7.18 10.08
N ALA A 171 4.46 -8.00 9.22
CA ALA A 171 5.10 -9.24 9.62
C ALA A 171 6.58 -9.01 9.93
N LEU A 172 7.20 -9.94 10.63
CA LEU A 172 8.65 -9.95 10.88
C LEU A 172 9.15 -8.71 11.63
N THR A 173 8.34 -8.16 12.54
CA THR A 173 8.74 -7.04 13.39
C THR A 173 9.82 -7.48 14.39
N PHE A 174 10.74 -6.56 14.68
CA PHE A 174 11.79 -6.80 15.68
C PHE A 174 11.16 -6.91 17.08
N PRO A 175 11.64 -7.80 17.96
CA PRO A 175 10.98 -8.14 19.22
C PRO A 175 11.21 -7.12 20.34
N VAL A 176 11.16 -5.84 20.01
CA VAL A 176 11.21 -4.72 20.97
C VAL A 176 10.06 -3.77 20.65
N ALA A 177 9.25 -3.44 21.63
CA ALA A 177 8.21 -2.41 21.52
C ALA A 177 8.72 -1.08 22.07
N VAL A 178 8.29 0.02 21.46
CA VAL A 178 8.65 1.38 21.86
C VAL A 178 7.42 2.22 22.16
N ALA A 179 7.54 3.19 23.07
CA ALA A 179 6.44 4.07 23.44
C ALA A 179 6.17 5.13 22.35
N GLN A 180 4.91 5.44 22.11
CA GLN A 180 4.50 6.45 21.11
C GLN A 180 5.11 7.82 21.38
N CYS A 181 5.29 8.22 22.64
CA CYS A 181 5.89 9.51 22.97
C CYS A 181 7.35 9.61 22.55
N MET A 182 8.10 8.51 22.51
CA MET A 182 9.47 8.47 21.96
C MET A 182 9.47 8.88 20.49
N TYR A 183 8.53 8.37 19.73
CA TYR A 183 8.34 8.75 18.34
C TYR A 183 8.08 10.26 18.21
N GLN A 184 7.17 10.82 19.00
CA GLN A 184 6.86 12.25 18.98
C GLN A 184 8.08 13.12 19.35
N THR A 185 8.98 12.60 20.19
CA THR A 185 10.23 13.29 20.58
C THR A 185 11.24 13.37 19.44
N TYR A 186 11.45 12.27 18.71
CA TYR A 186 12.55 12.11 17.74
C TYR A 186 12.13 12.12 16.27
N TRP A 187 10.84 12.32 15.97
CA TRP A 187 10.30 12.39 14.62
C TRP A 187 9.72 13.77 14.33
N ASP A 188 9.95 14.29 13.14
CA ASP A 188 9.42 15.57 12.70
C ASP A 188 8.23 15.36 11.75
N LEU A 189 7.04 15.64 12.24
CA LEU A 189 5.79 15.57 11.48
C LEU A 189 5.56 16.81 10.61
N SER A 190 6.35 17.87 10.80
CA SER A 190 6.23 19.12 10.02
C SER A 190 6.89 19.01 8.65
N THR A 191 7.78 18.05 8.46
CA THR A 191 8.43 17.76 7.17
C THR A 191 7.53 16.91 6.28
N GLN A 192 7.76 16.96 4.97
CA GLN A 192 7.00 16.18 3.98
C GLN A 192 7.95 15.48 3.01
N PRO A 193 8.10 14.15 3.11
CA PRO A 193 7.44 13.27 4.11
C PRO A 193 7.94 13.55 5.53
N PRO A 194 7.18 13.14 6.57
CA PRO A 194 7.69 13.16 7.94
C PRO A 194 9.03 12.40 8.04
N ALA A 195 9.98 12.97 8.76
CA ALA A 195 11.36 12.49 8.79
C ALA A 195 11.93 12.46 10.21
N PRO A 196 13.02 11.72 10.45
CA PRO A 196 13.74 11.79 11.72
C PRO A 196 14.20 13.22 12.03
N LYS A 197 14.01 13.68 13.27
CA LYS A 197 14.61 14.93 13.73
C LYS A 197 16.13 14.86 13.69
N VAL A 198 16.75 15.92 13.24
CA VAL A 198 18.18 16.04 13.06
C VAL A 198 18.78 16.83 14.22
N ASP A 199 19.87 16.32 14.80
CA ASP A 199 20.66 17.04 15.79
C ASP A 199 21.39 18.21 15.09
N PRO A 200 21.15 19.47 15.50
CA PRO A 200 21.76 20.65 14.88
C PRO A 200 23.29 20.66 14.95
N LYS A 201 23.89 19.93 15.90
CA LYS A 201 25.33 19.89 16.07
C LYS A 201 26.02 18.92 15.11
N THR A 202 25.38 17.79 14.84
CA THR A 202 25.97 16.70 14.04
C THR A 202 25.41 16.63 12.62
N ASN A 203 24.30 17.31 12.37
CA ASN A 203 23.49 17.21 11.13
C ASN A 203 23.11 15.77 10.77
N LYS A 204 22.90 14.92 11.81
CA LYS A 204 22.47 13.52 11.70
C LYS A 204 21.24 13.29 12.57
N PRO A 205 20.42 12.25 12.29
CA PRO A 205 19.31 11.90 13.16
C PRO A 205 19.76 11.75 14.61
N PHE A 206 18.91 12.17 15.54
CA PHE A 206 19.20 12.01 16.97
C PHE A 206 19.44 10.54 17.31
N VAL A 207 20.52 10.31 18.09
CA VAL A 207 20.82 9.00 18.67
C VAL A 207 20.25 8.96 20.08
N PHE A 208 19.55 7.90 20.42
CA PHE A 208 18.94 7.72 21.74
C PHE A 208 18.97 6.24 22.15
N GLU A 209 18.59 5.95 23.38
CA GLU A 209 18.65 4.62 23.96
C GLU A 209 17.24 4.06 24.16
N ILE A 210 17.03 2.80 23.83
CA ILE A 210 15.79 2.04 24.08
C ILE A 210 16.11 0.76 24.88
N ALA A 211 15.06 0.11 25.39
CA ALA A 211 15.17 -1.09 26.22
C ALA A 211 16.07 -0.89 27.47
N LYS A 212 16.10 0.32 27.99
CA LYS A 212 16.89 0.68 29.18
C LYS A 212 16.17 0.25 30.44
N GLU A 213 16.73 -0.71 31.17
CA GLU A 213 16.10 -1.35 32.35
C GLU A 213 15.76 -0.35 33.47
N LYS A 214 16.56 0.70 33.63
CA LYS A 214 16.46 1.68 34.75
C LYS A 214 16.01 3.09 34.32
N SER A 215 15.43 3.25 33.16
CA SER A 215 14.99 4.59 32.74
C SER A 215 13.74 5.00 33.56
N GLU A 216 13.80 6.17 34.22
CA GLU A 216 12.64 6.79 34.86
C GLU A 216 11.72 7.49 33.85
N ASP A 217 12.26 7.85 32.68
CA ASP A 217 11.47 8.46 31.60
C ASP A 217 10.65 7.40 30.86
N PRO A 218 9.32 7.44 30.94
CA PRO A 218 8.47 6.48 30.23
C PRO A 218 8.62 6.56 28.71
N CYS A 219 9.08 7.69 28.17
CA CYS A 219 9.29 7.87 26.74
C CYS A 219 10.62 7.28 26.26
N ALA A 220 11.60 7.11 27.13
CA ALA A 220 12.86 6.42 26.84
C ALA A 220 12.78 4.90 27.04
N LYS A 221 11.62 4.38 27.48
CA LYS A 221 11.42 2.95 27.70
C LYS A 221 11.03 2.25 26.40
N GLY A 222 11.91 1.40 25.88
CA GLY A 222 11.56 0.30 25.01
C GLY A 222 11.59 -0.99 25.82
N GLN A 223 10.72 -1.92 25.52
CA GLN A 223 10.62 -3.19 26.23
C GLN A 223 10.61 -4.38 25.28
N TRP A 224 11.26 -5.46 25.72
CA TRP A 224 11.21 -6.72 24.99
C TRP A 224 9.79 -7.26 24.95
N THR A 225 9.40 -7.83 23.83
CA THR A 225 8.09 -8.46 23.64
C THR A 225 8.25 -9.79 22.91
N ALA A 226 7.47 -10.78 23.31
CA ALA A 226 7.40 -12.08 22.65
C ALA A 226 6.55 -12.07 21.37
N LEU A 227 6.05 -10.93 20.91
CA LEU A 227 5.25 -10.78 19.69
C LEU A 227 4.06 -11.76 19.63
N ASN A 228 3.38 -11.98 20.76
CA ASN A 228 2.24 -12.93 20.90
C ASN A 228 2.57 -14.41 20.61
N PHE A 229 3.82 -14.82 20.66
CA PHE A 229 4.16 -16.24 20.71
C PHE A 229 3.82 -16.80 22.08
N GLU A 230 2.84 -17.66 22.14
CA GLU A 230 2.42 -18.29 23.40
C GLU A 230 3.57 -19.12 24.03
N GLY A 231 3.92 -18.78 25.25
CA GLY A 231 4.66 -19.64 26.17
C GLY A 231 6.16 -19.82 25.98
N LYS A 232 6.84 -19.02 25.13
CA LYS A 232 8.26 -19.24 24.84
C LYS A 232 9.26 -18.17 25.30
N GLY A 233 8.86 -17.15 26.05
CA GLY A 233 9.74 -16.21 26.76
C GLY A 233 11.04 -15.74 26.04
N ALA A 234 12.02 -15.33 26.82
CA ALA A 234 13.25 -14.68 26.31
C ALA A 234 14.14 -15.55 25.42
N ASN A 235 14.04 -16.88 25.46
CA ASN A 235 14.82 -17.75 24.56
C ASN A 235 14.32 -17.62 23.12
N LEU A 236 13.00 -17.48 22.94
CA LEU A 236 12.42 -17.23 21.60
C LEU A 236 12.89 -15.88 21.04
N ILE A 237 12.94 -14.83 21.89
CA ILE A 237 13.41 -13.51 21.48
C ILE A 237 14.88 -13.60 21.02
N ASP A 238 15.70 -14.32 21.73
CA ASP A 238 17.11 -14.55 21.38
C ASP A 238 17.24 -15.26 20.01
N ASP A 239 16.47 -16.32 19.81
CA ASP A 239 16.37 -17.02 18.53
C ASP A 239 15.85 -16.12 17.40
N MET A 240 14.86 -15.29 17.67
CA MET A 240 14.34 -14.31 16.69
C MET A 240 15.40 -13.31 16.23
N ILE A 241 16.23 -12.82 17.13
CA ILE A 241 17.34 -11.91 16.83
C ILE A 241 18.43 -12.62 16.05
N ALA A 242 18.83 -13.83 16.50
CA ALA A 242 19.95 -14.57 15.94
C ALA A 242 19.67 -15.19 14.57
N HIS A 243 18.44 -15.67 14.34
CA HIS A 243 18.11 -16.54 13.20
C HIS A 243 17.21 -15.90 12.15
N LYS A 244 16.77 -14.66 12.31
CA LYS A 244 15.71 -13.98 11.54
C LYS A 244 14.31 -14.60 11.69
N PRO A 245 13.32 -13.77 11.95
CA PRO A 245 11.92 -14.20 12.04
C PRO A 245 11.40 -14.94 10.82
N SER A 246 11.97 -14.68 9.63
CA SER A 246 11.59 -15.34 8.37
C SER A 246 11.92 -16.84 8.28
N LEU A 247 12.78 -17.34 9.19
CA LEU A 247 13.21 -18.75 9.22
C LEU A 247 12.43 -19.58 10.25
N PHE A 248 11.49 -18.98 10.99
CA PHE A 248 10.66 -19.70 11.94
C PHE A 248 9.55 -20.49 11.24
N ASP A 249 9.30 -21.70 11.75
CA ASP A 249 8.17 -22.54 11.35
C ASP A 249 7.33 -22.88 12.62
N PRO A 250 6.12 -22.34 12.76
CA PRO A 250 5.46 -21.36 11.87
C PRO A 250 6.12 -19.95 11.94
N PRO A 251 6.03 -19.16 10.88
CA PRO A 251 6.55 -17.80 10.88
C PRO A 251 5.84 -16.93 11.94
N PRO A 252 6.50 -15.86 12.44
CA PRO A 252 5.87 -14.92 13.36
C PRO A 252 4.54 -14.40 12.81
N PRO A 253 3.51 -14.26 13.66
CA PRO A 253 2.23 -13.75 13.22
C PRO A 253 2.37 -12.33 12.69
N MET A 254 1.53 -11.98 11.70
CA MET A 254 1.38 -10.59 11.28
C MET A 254 0.72 -9.82 12.42
N LEU A 255 1.37 -8.74 12.87
CA LEU A 255 0.84 -7.83 13.87
C LEU A 255 0.09 -6.69 13.18
N SER A 256 -1.02 -6.25 13.78
CA SER A 256 -1.86 -5.18 13.27
C SER A 256 -2.04 -4.06 14.29
N VAL A 257 -2.29 -2.85 13.81
CA VAL A 257 -2.72 -1.74 14.66
C VAL A 257 -4.00 -2.13 15.38
N GLY A 258 -4.03 -1.96 16.70
CA GLY A 258 -5.10 -2.43 17.56
C GLY A 258 -4.83 -3.76 18.25
N ASP A 259 -3.90 -4.57 17.76
CA ASP A 259 -3.51 -5.82 18.44
C ASP A 259 -2.84 -5.52 19.78
N GLN A 260 -2.96 -6.47 20.69
CA GLN A 260 -2.31 -6.41 22.00
C GLN A 260 -1.07 -7.29 22.01
N VAL A 261 0.03 -6.77 22.52
CA VAL A 261 1.27 -7.52 22.75
C VAL A 261 1.66 -7.46 24.22
N THR A 262 2.16 -8.59 24.73
CA THR A 262 2.65 -8.69 26.10
C THR A 262 4.13 -8.40 26.15
N MET A 263 4.52 -7.48 27.02
CA MET A 263 5.92 -7.13 27.26
C MET A 263 6.53 -8.06 28.28
N GLU A 264 7.78 -8.48 28.04
CA GLU A 264 8.53 -9.32 28.98
C GLU A 264 8.80 -8.59 30.31
N SER A 265 8.78 -9.34 31.42
CA SER A 265 8.95 -8.78 32.77
C SER A 265 10.42 -8.49 33.14
N GLY A 266 11.38 -8.78 32.27
CA GLY A 266 12.79 -8.53 32.53
C GLY A 266 13.65 -8.63 31.28
N ALA A 267 14.82 -8.00 31.31
CA ALA A 267 15.78 -8.00 30.22
C ALA A 267 16.94 -8.96 30.55
N LYS A 268 17.09 -10.02 29.75
CA LYS A 268 18.25 -10.91 29.84
C LYS A 268 19.44 -10.30 29.11
N THR A 269 20.61 -10.36 29.73
CA THR A 269 21.87 -9.86 29.13
C THR A 269 22.18 -10.49 27.77
N SER A 270 21.79 -11.75 27.56
CA SER A 270 21.95 -12.46 26.28
C SER A 270 21.28 -11.75 25.11
N LEU A 271 20.11 -11.14 25.32
CA LEU A 271 19.37 -10.45 24.25
C LEU A 271 20.12 -9.23 23.72
N TYR A 272 20.77 -8.45 24.60
CA TYR A 272 21.59 -7.31 24.17
C TYR A 272 22.83 -7.76 23.40
N LYS A 273 23.43 -8.90 23.84
CA LYS A 273 24.53 -9.50 23.10
C LYS A 273 24.09 -9.97 21.71
N ALA A 274 22.95 -10.64 21.61
CA ALA A 274 22.41 -11.08 20.30
C ALA A 274 22.19 -9.87 19.36
N VAL A 275 21.67 -8.75 19.87
CA VAL A 275 21.55 -7.50 19.10
C VAL A 275 22.93 -6.98 18.68
N GLN A 276 23.89 -6.92 19.58
CA GLN A 276 25.24 -6.47 19.26
C GLN A 276 25.91 -7.35 18.20
N ASP A 277 25.72 -8.65 18.28
CA ASP A 277 26.29 -9.63 17.35
C ASP A 277 25.63 -9.57 15.96
N CYS A 278 24.36 -9.16 15.86
CA CYS A 278 23.68 -9.04 14.57
C CYS A 278 23.91 -7.70 13.86
N ILE A 279 24.28 -6.64 14.59
CA ILE A 279 24.60 -5.33 13.99
C ILE A 279 25.86 -5.46 13.13
N GLY A 280 25.80 -5.10 11.85
CA GLY A 280 26.91 -5.19 10.90
C GLY A 280 27.34 -6.62 10.56
N ALA A 281 26.57 -7.64 10.93
CA ALA A 281 26.87 -9.02 10.57
C ALA A 281 26.85 -9.23 9.05
N SER A 282 27.81 -10.00 8.53
CA SER A 282 27.92 -10.29 7.09
C SER A 282 26.74 -11.11 6.56
N SER A 283 26.17 -11.97 7.41
CA SER A 283 24.96 -12.72 7.13
C SER A 283 23.84 -12.20 8.04
N ASN A 284 22.76 -11.69 7.44
CA ASN A 284 21.57 -11.29 8.17
C ASN A 284 21.75 -10.10 9.15
N PRO A 285 22.24 -8.93 8.69
CA PRO A 285 22.40 -7.78 9.57
C PRO A 285 21.03 -7.30 10.06
N CYS A 286 20.97 -6.89 11.34
CA CYS A 286 19.78 -6.26 11.93
C CYS A 286 19.94 -4.72 12.06
N ASP A 287 20.73 -4.11 11.20
CA ASP A 287 20.98 -2.67 11.27
C ASP A 287 19.70 -1.83 11.13
N LEU A 288 18.76 -2.28 10.29
CA LEU A 288 17.48 -1.65 10.06
C LEU A 288 16.34 -2.59 10.44
N VAL A 289 15.55 -2.17 11.40
CA VAL A 289 14.46 -2.96 11.97
C VAL A 289 13.15 -2.20 12.02
N VAL A 290 12.06 -2.93 11.93
CA VAL A 290 10.71 -2.40 12.16
C VAL A 290 10.23 -2.87 13.52
N LEU A 291 9.77 -1.94 14.34
CA LEU A 291 9.34 -2.16 15.71
C LEU A 291 7.89 -1.75 15.90
N PRO A 292 7.10 -2.48 16.71
CA PRO A 292 5.77 -2.04 17.10
C PRO A 292 5.84 -0.84 18.04
N ILE A 293 4.98 0.14 17.78
CA ILE A 293 4.76 1.30 18.65
C ILE A 293 3.54 1.03 19.52
N LEU A 294 3.70 1.18 20.83
CA LEU A 294 2.63 1.06 21.80
C LEU A 294 2.31 2.42 22.41
N GLU A 295 1.10 2.57 22.93
CA GLU A 295 0.71 3.77 23.66
C GLU A 295 1.58 3.98 24.89
N GLN A 296 1.79 2.91 25.68
CA GLN A 296 2.66 2.86 26.84
C GLN A 296 3.46 1.57 26.84
N VAL A 297 4.65 1.61 27.41
CA VAL A 297 5.56 0.47 27.52
C VAL A 297 5.92 0.24 28.98
N ASN A 298 5.41 -0.85 29.56
CA ASN A 298 5.65 -1.25 30.93
C ASN A 298 5.99 -2.74 31.01
N ALA A 299 7.06 -3.09 31.73
CA ALA A 299 7.48 -4.48 31.92
C ALA A 299 6.36 -5.36 32.50
N GLY A 300 6.14 -6.53 31.90
CA GLY A 300 5.11 -7.47 32.31
C GLY A 300 3.66 -7.06 32.00
N ALA A 301 3.46 -5.90 31.37
CA ALA A 301 2.12 -5.42 30.99
C ALA A 301 1.80 -5.76 29.54
N THR A 302 0.52 -5.64 29.19
CA THR A 302 0.05 -5.73 27.79
C THR A 302 -0.17 -4.33 27.25
N GLY A 303 0.26 -4.09 26.00
CA GLY A 303 0.08 -2.83 25.31
C GLY A 303 -0.58 -2.99 23.95
N THR A 304 -1.31 -1.97 23.50
CA THR A 304 -1.98 -1.95 22.20
C THR A 304 -1.10 -1.31 21.15
N ILE A 305 -0.92 -1.98 20.00
CA ILE A 305 -0.14 -1.47 18.88
C ILE A 305 -0.83 -0.25 18.28
N LYS A 306 -0.10 0.85 18.17
CA LYS A 306 -0.53 2.11 17.53
C LYS A 306 0.04 2.30 16.14
N GLY A 307 1.09 1.55 15.79
CA GLY A 307 1.76 1.63 14.49
C GLY A 307 3.10 0.91 14.50
N PHE A 308 3.88 1.15 13.46
CA PHE A 308 5.19 0.51 13.26
C PHE A 308 6.24 1.57 12.95
N ALA A 309 7.35 1.57 13.68
CA ALA A 309 8.48 2.48 13.49
C ALA A 309 9.64 1.79 12.78
N CYS A 310 10.33 2.53 11.94
CA CYS A 310 11.60 2.14 11.38
C CYS A 310 12.74 2.71 12.22
N MET A 311 13.65 1.85 12.66
CA MET A 311 14.82 2.26 13.43
C MET A 311 16.10 1.63 12.88
N LYS A 312 17.18 2.40 12.96
CA LYS A 312 18.53 1.91 12.73
C LYS A 312 19.15 1.59 14.08
N LEU A 313 19.62 0.36 14.25
CA LEU A 313 20.37 -0.09 15.42
C LEU A 313 21.83 0.32 15.25
N LEU A 314 22.42 0.93 16.28
CA LEU A 314 23.80 1.40 16.26
C LEU A 314 24.71 0.62 17.20
N GLY A 315 24.15 0.02 18.25
CA GLY A 315 24.87 -0.78 19.22
C GLY A 315 23.95 -1.28 20.32
N ALA A 316 24.43 -2.20 21.14
CA ALA A 316 23.74 -2.67 22.32
C ALA A 316 24.73 -2.94 23.44
N GLU A 317 24.37 -2.59 24.68
CA GLU A 317 25.14 -2.80 25.87
C GLU A 317 24.39 -3.70 26.84
N GLY A 318 25.02 -4.84 27.25
CA GLY A 318 24.39 -5.84 28.11
C GLY A 318 24.95 -5.82 29.56
N GLY A 319 25.74 -4.82 29.94
CA GLY A 319 26.38 -4.70 31.23
C GLY A 319 25.43 -4.26 32.37
N LYS A 320 25.95 -3.42 33.27
CA LYS A 320 25.22 -2.88 34.42
C LYS A 320 24.07 -1.93 33.99
N ASP A 321 24.33 -1.15 32.95
CA ASP A 321 23.37 -0.23 32.35
C ASP A 321 23.02 -0.75 30.93
N LYS A 322 22.03 -1.62 30.88
CA LYS A 322 21.60 -2.26 29.65
C LYS A 322 20.77 -1.32 28.77
N TYR A 323 21.12 -1.21 27.49
CA TYR A 323 20.37 -0.43 26.51
C TYR A 323 20.66 -0.89 25.07
N ILE A 324 19.82 -0.51 24.14
CA ILE A 324 20.06 -0.56 22.70
C ILE A 324 20.14 0.88 22.20
N GLN A 325 21.23 1.23 21.54
CA GLN A 325 21.43 2.53 20.93
C GLN A 325 20.83 2.55 19.53
N VAL A 326 19.97 3.50 19.28
CA VAL A 326 19.19 3.59 18.04
C VAL A 326 19.09 5.01 17.51
N GLN A 327 18.71 5.13 16.25
CA GLN A 327 18.19 6.36 15.66
C GLN A 327 16.94 6.05 14.84
N MET A 328 16.03 7.02 14.72
CA MET A 328 14.91 6.91 13.79
C MET A 328 15.41 6.85 12.35
N SER A 329 14.71 6.12 11.50
CA SER A 329 15.05 5.97 10.09
C SER A 329 13.79 5.89 9.23
N ASN A 330 13.92 6.19 7.95
CA ASN A 330 12.91 5.93 6.90
C ASN A 330 13.44 4.98 5.82
N GLU A 331 14.52 4.24 6.15
CA GLU A 331 15.23 3.37 5.20
C GLU A 331 14.90 1.88 5.37
N CYS A 332 13.95 1.53 6.24
CA CYS A 332 13.62 0.13 6.45
C CYS A 332 13.16 -0.53 5.15
N PRO A 333 13.56 -1.81 4.94
CA PRO A 333 13.03 -2.59 3.83
C PRO A 333 11.51 -2.72 3.98
N SER A 334 10.82 -2.78 2.84
CA SER A 334 9.40 -3.11 2.82
C SER A 334 9.22 -4.52 3.39
N LEU A 335 8.56 -4.63 4.53
CA LEU A 335 8.13 -5.90 5.09
C LEU A 335 6.89 -6.41 4.35
N GLN A 336 6.54 -7.68 4.57
CA GLN A 336 5.17 -8.12 4.28
C GLN A 336 4.24 -7.28 5.15
N SER A 337 3.49 -6.41 4.51
CA SER A 337 2.67 -5.40 5.19
C SER A 337 1.36 -5.24 4.45
N GLY A 338 0.33 -4.81 5.16
CA GLY A 338 -1.00 -4.60 4.61
C GLY A 338 -1.72 -3.44 5.27
N GLY A 339 -2.83 -3.03 4.63
CA GLY A 339 -3.67 -1.94 5.13
C GLY A 339 -2.98 -0.59 5.16
N ILE A 340 -3.72 0.43 5.59
CA ILE A 340 -3.25 1.81 5.73
C ILE A 340 -3.23 2.16 7.21
N GLY A 341 -2.07 2.57 7.70
CA GLY A 341 -1.83 2.89 9.10
C GLY A 341 -1.18 4.26 9.31
N PRO A 342 -1.00 4.67 10.57
CA PRO A 342 -0.33 5.91 10.91
C PRO A 342 1.13 5.91 10.44
N ASN A 343 1.60 7.07 9.98
CA ASN A 343 2.96 7.20 9.48
C ASN A 343 3.97 7.37 10.62
N TYR A 344 4.72 6.32 10.88
CA TYR A 344 5.82 6.27 11.83
C TYR A 344 7.15 5.85 11.17
N GLY A 345 7.35 6.24 9.90
CA GLY A 345 8.59 6.02 9.17
C GLY A 345 8.68 4.69 8.40
N VAL A 346 7.73 3.78 8.58
CA VAL A 346 7.61 2.59 7.74
C VAL A 346 6.72 2.93 6.55
N ILE A 347 7.18 2.63 5.34
CA ILE A 347 6.45 2.89 4.11
C ILE A 347 6.18 1.57 3.40
N SER A 348 4.92 1.33 3.09
CA SER A 348 4.48 0.19 2.28
C SER A 348 4.85 0.35 0.83
N PRO A 349 4.98 -0.76 0.07
CA PRO A 349 4.99 -0.68 -1.39
C PRO A 349 3.77 0.11 -1.88
N PRO A 350 3.88 0.80 -3.04
CA PRO A 350 2.75 1.49 -3.62
C PRO A 350 1.54 0.59 -3.80
N SER A 351 0.36 1.14 -3.57
CA SER A 351 -0.92 0.46 -3.78
C SER A 351 -1.91 1.35 -4.51
N LEU A 352 -2.86 0.73 -5.19
CA LEU A 352 -3.98 1.43 -5.80
C LEU A 352 -4.97 1.85 -4.72
N PHE A 353 -5.42 3.10 -4.79
CA PHE A 353 -6.49 3.65 -3.95
C PHE A 353 -7.82 3.72 -4.71
N LYS A 354 -7.74 3.82 -6.04
CA LYS A 354 -8.87 3.86 -6.95
C LYS A 354 -8.44 3.38 -8.34
#